data_10e2b5d735dc528e43cbee7a57d77d09
#
_entry.id   10e2b5d735dc528e43cbee7a57d77d09
#
_cell.length_a   1.000
_cell.length_b   1.000
_cell.length_c   1.000
_cell.angle_alpha   90.00
_cell.angle_beta   90.00
_cell.angle_gamma   90.00
#
_symmetry.space_group_name_H-M   'P 1'
#
loop_
_entity.id
_entity.type
_entity.pdbx_description
1 polymer ?
#
loop_
_entity_poly.entity_id
_entity_poly.type
_entity_poly.pdbx_seq_one_letter_code
_entity_poly.pdbx_strand_id
1 'polypeptide(L)'
;MSDNKSSPDRREFGKLALGGTLGLRAGLGAATLLSSAASAPASVHKNAPGIKLCAQTSAKPTDDELLFLKQIGAEYVSVGSTPDLRTAEGFLQIKKRYADAGITVWNIGNTSVHNMPEVTLNLPGRDKKIEEYKQYIRNLGKAGIYYTTYAHMGNGIWNSGRETIRGSSARVFDMASPKKVGIWDGKEYHEPLSHGRVFSKEEIWENYTHFIKQVAPVAEENNVRIGIHPDDPPEPVLAGVPRCIFGNFEGYKRAMEIANSPNVGICLCCGTWLEGGRRLTHKDPEEMIRYFGPEKIWKIHFRKVSSPLPKFVETFMDNGYYDMYKIMKALRDVNYDGIVILDHTPKVVGDHYAEQAYGFAYMKALRNRALAEAKA
;
A
#
# COMPACT_ATOMS: atom_id res chain seq x y z
N MET A 1 -35.58 57.53 5.60
CA MET A 1 -34.87 58.10 4.44
C MET A 1 -34.18 56.93 3.77
N SER A 2 -34.85 56.23 2.88
CA SER A 2 -34.90 56.44 1.42
C SER A 2 -33.59 56.04 0.78
N ASP A 3 -33.37 55.22 -0.17
CA ASP A 3 -34.15 54.47 -1.20
C ASP A 3 -33.13 53.52 -1.87
N ASN A 4 -33.37 52.30 -2.16
CA ASN A 4 -34.17 51.65 -3.21
C ASN A 4 -33.51 51.60 -4.60
N LYS A 5 -33.64 50.41 -5.22
CA LYS A 5 -33.60 50.06 -6.65
C LYS A 5 -32.28 49.55 -7.18
N SER A 6 -32.16 48.52 -8.00
CA SER A 6 -33.10 47.49 -8.55
C SER A 6 -32.29 46.71 -9.57
N SER A 7 -32.59 45.43 -9.72
CA SER A 7 -32.20 44.62 -10.90
C SER A 7 -32.98 45.00 -12.14
N PRO A 8 -32.57 44.61 -13.33
CA PRO A 8 -33.37 43.69 -14.17
C PRO A 8 -32.50 42.65 -14.87
N ASP A 9 -32.90 41.45 -15.01
CA ASP A 9 -33.91 40.69 -15.73
C ASP A 9 -33.74 40.62 -17.24
N ARG A 10 -33.50 39.38 -17.69
CA ARG A 10 -34.07 38.62 -18.82
C ARG A 10 -34.04 39.11 -20.28
N ARG A 11 -33.73 38.08 -21.12
CA ARG A 11 -34.32 37.74 -22.44
C ARG A 11 -33.87 38.63 -23.62
N GLU A 12 -33.77 38.20 -24.82
CA GLU A 12 -34.24 37.12 -25.70
C GLU A 12 -33.61 37.33 -27.09
N PHE A 13 -33.96 36.43 -28.02
CA PHE A 13 -33.90 36.50 -29.49
C PHE A 13 -32.61 36.08 -30.17
N GLY A 14 -32.67 35.27 -31.17
CA GLY A 14 -33.82 34.78 -31.96
C GLY A 14 -33.35 34.26 -33.31
N LYS A 15 -34.04 33.31 -33.74
CA LYS A 15 -34.20 32.60 -34.99
C LYS A 15 -33.93 33.38 -36.30
N LEU A 16 -33.69 32.59 -37.32
CA LEU A 16 -34.07 32.65 -38.76
C LEU A 16 -32.85 32.42 -39.67
N ALA A 17 -32.86 31.76 -40.80
CA ALA A 17 -33.92 31.04 -41.53
C ALA A 17 -33.27 30.14 -42.60
N LEU A 18 -33.90 29.12 -42.96
CA LEU A 18 -34.20 28.41 -44.19
C LEU A 18 -33.67 28.91 -45.56
N GLY A 19 -33.28 27.93 -46.37
CA GLY A 19 -33.24 27.94 -47.82
C GLY A 19 -32.28 26.89 -48.36
N GLY A 20 -32.56 25.79 -48.79
CA GLY A 20 -33.34 25.11 -49.78
C GLY A 20 -32.59 24.98 -51.10
N THR A 21 -32.19 23.73 -51.49
CA THR A 21 -32.68 23.06 -52.71
C THR A 21 -31.90 21.80 -53.06
N LEU A 22 -32.65 20.83 -53.45
CA LEU A 22 -32.46 19.53 -54.09
C LEU A 22 -31.22 19.33 -55.00
N GLY A 23 -30.70 18.06 -54.96
CA GLY A 23 -29.97 17.49 -56.09
C GLY A 23 -29.34 16.11 -55.88
N LEU A 24 -30.09 15.06 -56.18
CA LEU A 24 -29.79 13.70 -56.72
C LEU A 24 -28.53 12.91 -56.30
N ARG A 25 -28.81 11.75 -55.71
CA ARG A 25 -28.31 10.37 -55.98
C ARG A 25 -26.86 10.12 -56.39
N ALA A 26 -26.17 9.37 -55.60
CA ALA A 26 -25.57 8.07 -55.98
C ALA A 26 -25.11 7.34 -54.70
N GLY A 27 -25.52 6.08 -54.53
CA GLY A 27 -25.16 5.24 -53.43
C GLY A 27 -23.72 4.74 -53.54
N LEU A 28 -23.10 4.58 -52.36
CA LEU A 28 -21.96 3.67 -52.15
C LEU A 28 -21.82 3.46 -50.66
N GLY A 29 -21.59 2.21 -50.30
CA GLY A 29 -21.58 1.60 -49.02
C GLY A 29 -21.08 2.42 -47.82
N ALA A 30 -21.89 2.49 -46.79
CA ALA A 30 -21.50 2.92 -45.46
C ALA A 30 -20.67 1.82 -44.80
N ALA A 31 -19.35 1.92 -44.93
CA ALA A 31 -18.45 1.27 -43.99
C ALA A 31 -18.53 2.04 -42.67
N THR A 32 -19.24 1.50 -41.72
CA THR A 32 -19.19 1.96 -40.32
C THR A 32 -17.77 1.76 -39.77
N LEU A 33 -16.98 2.81 -39.85
CA LEU A 33 -15.78 2.93 -39.04
C LEU A 33 -16.23 3.00 -37.57
N LEU A 34 -16.20 1.85 -36.90
CA LEU A 34 -16.19 1.80 -35.44
C LEU A 34 -14.88 2.47 -35.01
N SER A 35 -14.93 3.77 -34.82
CA SER A 35 -13.92 4.51 -34.08
C SER A 35 -13.90 3.92 -32.67
N SER A 36 -12.95 3.05 -32.40
CA SER A 36 -12.57 2.72 -31.05
C SER A 36 -12.03 4.01 -30.42
N ALA A 37 -12.90 4.73 -29.73
CA ALA A 37 -12.47 5.78 -28.83
C ALA A 37 -11.54 5.12 -27.80
N ALA A 38 -10.23 5.23 -27.99
CA ALA A 38 -9.27 4.95 -26.96
C ALA A 38 -9.65 5.86 -25.79
N SER A 39 -10.19 5.29 -24.73
CA SER A 39 -10.45 6.02 -23.50
C SER A 39 -9.13 6.67 -23.07
N ALA A 40 -9.14 7.98 -22.87
CA ALA A 40 -7.99 8.68 -22.32
C ALA A 40 -7.59 7.95 -21.01
N PRO A 41 -6.28 7.77 -20.76
CA PRO A 41 -5.85 7.10 -19.55
C PRO A 41 -6.45 7.81 -18.34
N ALA A 42 -7.10 7.05 -17.46
CA ALA A 42 -7.68 7.60 -16.25
C ALA A 42 -6.60 8.35 -15.48
N SER A 43 -6.86 9.59 -15.13
CA SER A 43 -5.88 10.39 -14.38
C SER A 43 -5.61 9.74 -13.03
N VAL A 44 -4.35 9.45 -12.73
CA VAL A 44 -3.95 8.87 -11.43
C VAL A 44 -4.45 9.77 -10.30
N HIS A 45 -5.10 9.18 -9.30
CA HIS A 45 -5.60 9.92 -8.12
C HIS A 45 -4.47 10.73 -7.47
N LYS A 46 -4.68 12.03 -7.32
CA LYS A 46 -3.72 12.92 -6.64
C LYS A 46 -4.12 13.07 -5.18
N ASN A 47 -3.18 12.82 -4.30
CA ASN A 47 -3.36 13.05 -2.88
C ASN A 47 -3.28 14.56 -2.55
N ALA A 48 -3.91 14.96 -1.44
CA ALA A 48 -3.60 16.26 -0.85
C ALA A 48 -2.11 16.30 -0.43
N PRO A 49 -1.43 17.46 -0.51
CA PRO A 49 -0.02 17.57 -0.14
C PRO A 49 0.28 17.21 1.32
N GLY A 50 1.51 16.77 1.58
CA GLY A 50 2.06 16.56 2.90
C GLY A 50 1.98 15.14 3.46
N ILE A 51 2.88 14.84 4.37
CA ILE A 51 3.03 13.56 5.06
C ILE A 51 1.81 13.31 5.97
N LYS A 52 1.05 12.26 5.70
CA LYS A 52 -0.14 11.89 6.46
C LYS A 52 0.20 10.79 7.46
N LEU A 53 -0.08 11.02 8.74
CA LEU A 53 -0.02 9.96 9.73
C LEU A 53 -1.33 9.19 9.72
N CYS A 54 -1.22 7.87 9.67
CA CYS A 54 -2.36 6.99 9.51
C CYS A 54 -2.33 5.92 10.62
N ALA A 55 -3.46 5.72 11.29
CA ALA A 55 -3.60 4.67 12.30
C ALA A 55 -4.10 3.38 11.64
N GLN A 56 -3.76 2.23 12.24
CA GLN A 56 -4.33 0.94 11.86
C GLN A 56 -5.53 0.62 12.74
N THR A 57 -6.62 0.12 12.16
CA THR A 57 -7.87 -0.10 12.89
C THR A 57 -8.75 -1.16 12.23
N SER A 58 -9.88 -1.49 12.84
CA SER A 58 -10.78 -2.54 12.42
C SER A 58 -11.79 -2.09 11.34
N ALA A 59 -12.40 -3.07 10.65
CA ALA A 59 -13.49 -2.79 9.71
C ALA A 59 -14.80 -2.38 10.40
N LYS A 60 -14.93 -2.70 11.68
CA LYS A 60 -16.14 -2.46 12.50
C LYS A 60 -15.74 -1.74 13.80
N PRO A 61 -15.31 -0.45 13.71
CA PRO A 61 -14.86 0.26 14.89
C PRO A 61 -15.99 0.53 15.85
N THR A 62 -15.70 0.39 17.14
CA THR A 62 -16.57 0.86 18.23
C THR A 62 -16.53 2.39 18.32
N ASP A 63 -17.46 2.97 19.08
CA ASP A 63 -17.44 4.41 19.33
C ASP A 63 -16.20 4.83 20.14
N ASP A 64 -15.72 3.96 21.05
CA ASP A 64 -14.49 4.19 21.81
C ASP A 64 -13.26 4.17 20.91
N GLU A 65 -13.17 3.24 19.92
CA GLU A 65 -12.09 3.27 18.91
C GLU A 65 -12.11 4.56 18.10
N LEU A 66 -13.27 5.03 17.67
CA LEU A 66 -13.38 6.29 16.94
C LEU A 66 -13.02 7.49 17.81
N LEU A 67 -13.41 7.49 19.08
CA LEU A 67 -13.04 8.52 20.06
C LEU A 67 -11.52 8.52 20.28
N PHE A 68 -10.91 7.35 20.48
CA PHE A 68 -9.47 7.20 20.62
C PHE A 68 -8.71 7.76 19.42
N LEU A 69 -9.13 7.43 18.19
CA LEU A 69 -8.51 7.96 16.97
C LEU A 69 -8.55 9.48 16.93
N LYS A 70 -9.66 10.09 17.33
CA LYS A 70 -9.77 11.55 17.45
C LYS A 70 -8.83 12.13 18.52
N GLN A 71 -8.73 11.47 19.68
CA GLN A 71 -7.88 11.93 20.79
C GLN A 71 -6.40 11.95 20.42
N ILE A 72 -5.90 10.94 19.66
CA ILE A 72 -4.52 10.94 19.15
C ILE A 72 -4.33 11.87 17.95
N GLY A 73 -5.40 12.40 17.36
CA GLY A 73 -5.40 13.28 16.19
C GLY A 73 -5.13 12.52 14.89
N ALA A 74 -5.65 11.29 14.76
CA ALA A 74 -5.59 10.52 13.54
C ALA A 74 -6.69 10.97 12.56
N GLU A 75 -6.28 11.54 11.44
CA GLU A 75 -7.17 11.98 10.35
C GLU A 75 -7.36 10.88 9.29
N TYR A 76 -6.44 9.92 9.25
CA TYR A 76 -6.40 8.84 8.27
C TYR A 76 -6.28 7.48 8.94
N VAL A 77 -6.96 6.47 8.36
CA VAL A 77 -6.89 5.09 8.82
C VAL A 77 -6.62 4.10 7.70
N SER A 78 -5.89 3.04 8.05
CA SER A 78 -5.69 1.83 7.28
C SER A 78 -6.50 0.71 7.94
N VAL A 79 -7.41 0.09 7.19
CA VAL A 79 -8.40 -0.86 7.71
C VAL A 79 -8.16 -2.25 7.14
N GLY A 80 -8.22 -3.29 7.97
CA GLY A 80 -8.31 -4.67 7.51
C GLY A 80 -9.77 -5.07 7.31
N SER A 81 -10.15 -5.58 6.13
CA SER A 81 -11.52 -6.03 5.88
C SER A 81 -11.81 -7.39 6.51
N THR A 82 -13.02 -7.58 7.00
CA THR A 82 -13.55 -8.89 7.38
C THR A 82 -14.18 -9.61 6.17
N PRO A 83 -14.27 -10.95 6.15
CA PRO A 83 -14.79 -11.69 5.00
C PRO A 83 -16.16 -11.23 4.50
N ASP A 84 -17.06 -10.87 5.40
CA ASP A 84 -18.41 -10.37 5.10
C ASP A 84 -18.45 -8.97 4.47
N LEU A 85 -17.35 -8.21 4.56
CA LEU A 85 -17.24 -6.85 4.03
C LEU A 85 -16.32 -6.74 2.81
N ARG A 86 -15.91 -7.85 2.18
CA ARG A 86 -15.01 -7.86 1.01
C ARG A 86 -15.72 -7.58 -0.33
N THR A 87 -16.73 -6.74 -0.32
CA THR A 87 -17.48 -6.28 -1.50
C THR A 87 -17.37 -4.76 -1.64
N ALA A 88 -17.79 -4.21 -2.78
CA ALA A 88 -17.82 -2.76 -2.97
C ALA A 88 -18.76 -2.07 -1.95
N GLU A 89 -19.91 -2.68 -1.70
CA GLU A 89 -20.90 -2.20 -0.73
C GLU A 89 -20.34 -2.25 0.70
N GLY A 90 -19.64 -3.35 1.06
CA GLY A 90 -18.99 -3.49 2.37
C GLY A 90 -17.88 -2.45 2.55
N PHE A 91 -17.10 -2.16 1.50
CA PHE A 91 -16.07 -1.10 1.56
C PHE A 91 -16.68 0.29 1.68
N LEU A 92 -17.81 0.55 1.04
CA LEU A 92 -18.57 1.80 1.23
C LEU A 92 -19.12 1.93 2.65
N GLN A 93 -19.60 0.84 3.27
CA GLN A 93 -20.03 0.83 4.68
C GLN A 93 -18.88 1.19 5.62
N ILE A 94 -17.71 0.55 5.46
CA ILE A 94 -16.50 0.87 6.21
C ILE A 94 -16.16 2.36 6.05
N LYS A 95 -16.06 2.83 4.80
CA LYS A 95 -15.72 4.22 4.49
C LYS A 95 -16.70 5.21 5.14
N LYS A 96 -18.00 4.92 5.08
CA LYS A 96 -19.03 5.76 5.68
C LYS A 96 -18.90 5.84 7.20
N ARG A 97 -18.68 4.71 7.88
CA ARG A 97 -18.55 4.66 9.35
C ARG A 97 -17.42 5.57 9.86
N TYR A 98 -16.29 5.61 9.16
CA TYR A 98 -15.17 6.50 9.50
C TYR A 98 -15.44 7.95 9.09
N ALA A 99 -16.04 8.17 7.92
CA ALA A 99 -16.38 9.51 7.44
C ALA A 99 -17.39 10.22 8.35
N ASP A 100 -18.36 9.51 8.88
CA ASP A 100 -19.33 10.04 9.88
C ASP A 100 -18.62 10.51 11.18
N ALA A 101 -17.42 9.98 11.45
CA ALA A 101 -16.57 10.42 12.55
C ALA A 101 -15.52 11.50 12.13
N GLY A 102 -15.52 11.94 10.87
CA GLY A 102 -14.55 12.90 10.33
C GLY A 102 -13.17 12.29 10.04
N ILE A 103 -13.08 10.96 9.86
CA ILE A 103 -11.85 10.22 9.62
C ILE A 103 -11.87 9.67 8.18
N THR A 104 -10.75 9.78 7.47
CA THR A 104 -10.61 9.30 6.10
C THR A 104 -10.02 7.89 6.06
N VAL A 105 -10.70 6.96 5.42
CA VAL A 105 -10.14 5.63 5.12
C VAL A 105 -9.20 5.76 3.92
N TRP A 106 -7.90 5.51 4.14
CA TRP A 106 -6.90 5.56 3.09
C TRP A 106 -6.82 4.27 2.28
N ASN A 107 -6.78 3.13 2.99
CA ASN A 107 -6.83 1.83 2.33
C ASN A 107 -7.67 0.82 3.14
N ILE A 108 -8.21 -0.14 2.42
CA ILE A 108 -8.85 -1.32 3.01
C ILE A 108 -8.08 -2.54 2.53
N GLY A 109 -7.46 -3.27 3.46
CA GLY A 109 -6.72 -4.51 3.18
C GLY A 109 -7.64 -5.72 3.09
N ASN A 110 -7.25 -6.71 2.27
CA ASN A 110 -7.90 -8.02 2.20
C ASN A 110 -6.85 -9.12 2.33
N THR A 111 -6.81 -9.79 3.47
CA THR A 111 -5.81 -10.83 3.79
C THR A 111 -5.83 -11.99 2.82
N SER A 112 -6.99 -12.34 2.24
CA SER A 112 -7.11 -13.50 1.31
C SER A 112 -6.37 -13.31 -0.02
N VAL A 113 -6.02 -12.06 -0.37
CA VAL A 113 -5.31 -11.72 -1.62
C VAL A 113 -4.13 -10.76 -1.38
N HIS A 114 -3.81 -10.47 -0.12
CA HIS A 114 -2.67 -9.60 0.21
C HIS A 114 -1.33 -10.26 -0.12
N ASN A 115 -1.20 -11.55 0.15
CA ASN A 115 -0.05 -12.38 -0.20
C ASN A 115 -0.55 -13.74 -0.68
N MET A 116 -0.21 -14.12 -1.89
CA MET A 116 -0.77 -15.29 -2.58
C MET A 116 0.35 -16.25 -2.99
N PRO A 117 0.70 -17.25 -2.15
CA PRO A 117 1.69 -18.27 -2.51
C PRO A 117 1.39 -18.98 -3.84
N GLU A 118 0.10 -19.17 -4.15
CA GLU A 118 -0.34 -19.76 -5.41
C GLU A 118 0.16 -18.93 -6.62
N VAL A 119 0.15 -17.62 -6.49
CA VAL A 119 0.61 -16.69 -7.53
C VAL A 119 2.13 -16.62 -7.57
N THR A 120 2.77 -16.44 -6.41
CA THR A 120 4.22 -16.29 -6.32
C THR A 120 4.97 -17.54 -6.81
N LEU A 121 4.43 -18.71 -6.55
CA LEU A 121 5.09 -20.00 -6.81
C LEU A 121 4.44 -20.81 -7.95
N ASN A 122 3.48 -20.23 -8.67
CA ASN A 122 2.73 -20.90 -9.74
C ASN A 122 2.11 -22.24 -9.29
N LEU A 123 1.44 -22.24 -8.14
CA LEU A 123 0.77 -23.41 -7.59
C LEU A 123 -0.66 -23.54 -8.14
N PRO A 124 -1.30 -24.71 -7.98
CA PRO A 124 -2.72 -24.90 -8.34
C PRO A 124 -3.61 -23.82 -7.73
N GLY A 125 -4.49 -23.24 -8.54
CA GLY A 125 -5.36 -22.14 -8.13
C GLY A 125 -4.83 -20.72 -8.43
N ARG A 126 -3.60 -20.59 -9.02
CA ARG A 126 -2.99 -19.30 -9.36
C ARG A 126 -3.95 -18.37 -10.09
N ASP A 127 -4.52 -18.79 -11.19
CA ASP A 127 -5.32 -17.93 -12.06
C ASP A 127 -6.64 -17.51 -11.38
N LYS A 128 -7.23 -18.40 -10.56
CA LYS A 128 -8.37 -18.06 -9.71
C LYS A 128 -7.99 -16.95 -8.71
N LYS A 129 -6.82 -17.05 -8.07
CA LYS A 129 -6.32 -16.03 -7.15
C LYS A 129 -6.08 -14.69 -7.83
N ILE A 130 -5.58 -14.70 -9.06
CA ILE A 130 -5.42 -13.49 -9.87
C ILE A 130 -6.78 -12.82 -10.14
N GLU A 131 -7.81 -13.59 -10.51
CA GLU A 131 -9.15 -13.05 -10.72
C GLU A 131 -9.79 -12.53 -9.42
N GLU A 132 -9.59 -13.21 -8.28
CA GLU A 132 -10.02 -12.71 -6.96
C GLU A 132 -9.35 -11.35 -6.64
N TYR A 133 -8.05 -11.21 -6.94
CA TYR A 133 -7.32 -9.96 -6.76
C TYR A 133 -7.84 -8.84 -7.68
N LYS A 134 -8.08 -9.13 -8.96
CA LYS A 134 -8.68 -8.18 -9.90
C LYS A 134 -10.06 -7.70 -9.43
N GLN A 135 -10.89 -8.64 -8.94
CA GLN A 135 -12.20 -8.29 -8.40
C GLN A 135 -12.09 -7.40 -7.15
N TYR A 136 -11.13 -7.68 -6.28
CA TYR A 136 -10.84 -6.83 -5.14
C TYR A 136 -10.45 -5.40 -5.56
N ILE A 137 -9.57 -5.24 -6.56
CA ILE A 137 -9.20 -3.93 -7.11
C ILE A 137 -10.43 -3.19 -7.66
N ARG A 138 -11.31 -3.87 -8.42
CA ARG A 138 -12.58 -3.27 -8.90
C ARG A 138 -13.47 -2.81 -7.75
N ASN A 139 -13.57 -3.59 -6.69
CA ASN A 139 -14.38 -3.23 -5.52
C ASN A 139 -13.80 -2.01 -4.79
N LEU A 140 -12.48 -1.90 -4.66
CA LEU A 140 -11.83 -0.72 -4.11
C LEU A 140 -12.12 0.54 -4.95
N GLY A 141 -11.95 0.46 -6.27
CA GLY A 141 -12.23 1.58 -7.17
C GLY A 141 -13.69 2.05 -7.08
N LYS A 142 -14.66 1.12 -7.09
CA LYS A 142 -16.08 1.42 -6.91
C LYS A 142 -16.38 2.10 -5.57
N ALA A 143 -15.65 1.74 -4.51
CA ALA A 143 -15.79 2.37 -3.20
C ALA A 143 -15.05 3.71 -3.08
N GLY A 144 -14.27 4.09 -4.10
CA GLY A 144 -13.42 5.28 -4.05
C GLY A 144 -12.30 5.16 -3.02
N ILE A 145 -11.70 3.97 -2.93
CA ILE A 145 -10.49 3.66 -2.17
C ILE A 145 -9.38 3.44 -3.20
N TYR A 146 -8.40 4.34 -3.23
CA TYR A 146 -7.45 4.43 -4.33
C TYR A 146 -6.07 3.83 -4.03
N TYR A 147 -5.96 3.03 -2.97
CA TYR A 147 -4.72 2.38 -2.59
C TYR A 147 -4.95 1.03 -1.91
N THR A 148 -4.07 0.07 -2.19
CA THR A 148 -3.93 -1.18 -1.44
C THR A 148 -2.48 -1.62 -1.34
N THR A 149 -2.17 -2.44 -0.32
CA THR A 149 -0.87 -3.10 -0.17
C THR A 149 -0.96 -4.55 -0.67
N TYR A 150 0.06 -4.96 -1.40
CA TYR A 150 0.29 -6.34 -1.84
C TYR A 150 1.66 -6.84 -1.38
N ALA A 151 1.81 -8.12 -1.09
CA ALA A 151 3.09 -8.78 -0.83
C ALA A 151 3.26 -9.99 -1.75
N HIS A 152 4.49 -10.27 -2.18
CA HIS A 152 4.80 -11.35 -3.12
C HIS A 152 5.71 -12.40 -2.47
N MET A 153 5.31 -12.87 -1.30
CA MET A 153 6.08 -13.82 -0.49
C MET A 153 5.50 -15.22 -0.61
N GLY A 154 6.21 -16.14 -1.26
CA GLY A 154 5.73 -17.50 -1.54
C GLY A 154 5.61 -18.40 -0.31
N ASN A 155 6.27 -18.07 0.79
CA ASN A 155 6.27 -18.84 2.02
C ASN A 155 6.18 -17.96 3.30
N GLY A 156 5.49 -16.83 3.18
CA GLY A 156 5.09 -16.00 4.30
C GLY A 156 6.20 -15.17 4.96
N ILE A 157 5.87 -14.68 6.14
CA ILE A 157 6.77 -13.90 7.00
C ILE A 157 7.48 -14.86 7.95
N TRP A 158 8.82 -14.76 8.03
CA TRP A 158 9.62 -15.69 8.81
C TRP A 158 10.01 -15.11 10.17
N ASN A 159 10.03 -15.98 11.16
CA ASN A 159 10.52 -15.70 12.51
C ASN A 159 11.24 -16.94 13.10
N SER A 160 12.01 -16.75 14.16
CA SER A 160 12.65 -17.82 14.92
C SER A 160 12.18 -17.86 16.38
N GLY A 161 11.06 -17.18 16.68
CA GLY A 161 10.48 -17.11 18.01
C GLY A 161 10.35 -15.67 18.53
N ARG A 162 10.46 -15.52 19.84
CA ARG A 162 10.27 -14.23 20.51
C ARG A 162 11.36 -13.99 21.56
N GLU A 163 11.78 -12.75 21.71
CA GLU A 163 12.69 -12.30 22.75
C GLU A 163 12.05 -11.18 23.58
N THR A 164 12.59 -10.93 24.78
CA THR A 164 12.08 -9.89 25.67
C THR A 164 12.84 -8.58 25.48
N ILE A 165 12.11 -7.50 25.20
CA ILE A 165 12.64 -6.12 25.16
C ILE A 165 11.83 -5.26 26.14
N ARG A 166 12.49 -4.64 27.10
CA ARG A 166 11.86 -3.82 28.16
C ARG A 166 10.66 -4.53 28.82
N GLY A 167 10.76 -5.83 29.05
CA GLY A 167 9.68 -6.62 29.63
C GLY A 167 8.55 -7.02 28.66
N SER A 168 8.62 -6.60 27.41
CA SER A 168 7.67 -6.96 26.38
C SER A 168 8.21 -8.04 25.42
N SER A 169 7.30 -8.89 24.93
CA SER A 169 7.62 -9.94 23.96
C SER A 169 7.69 -9.34 22.54
N ALA A 170 8.82 -9.54 21.86
CA ALA A 170 9.08 -9.04 20.51
C ALA A 170 9.45 -10.17 19.54
N ARG A 171 9.08 -10.03 18.25
CA ARG A 171 9.48 -10.96 17.20
C ARG A 171 11.00 -10.95 17.04
N VAL A 172 11.57 -12.14 16.87
CA VAL A 172 12.98 -12.32 16.54
C VAL A 172 13.12 -13.17 15.29
N PHE A 173 14.11 -12.84 14.47
CA PHE A 173 14.61 -13.73 13.44
C PHE A 173 16.12 -13.84 13.57
N ASP A 174 16.58 -15.10 13.69
CA ASP A 174 17.98 -15.46 13.80
C ASP A 174 18.28 -16.56 12.77
N MET A 175 19.18 -16.27 11.83
CA MET A 175 19.55 -17.22 10.77
C MET A 175 20.16 -18.50 11.32
N ALA A 176 20.82 -18.44 12.47
CA ALA A 176 21.42 -19.61 13.13
C ALA A 176 20.39 -20.46 13.89
N SER A 177 19.18 -19.96 14.11
CA SER A 177 18.16 -20.69 14.85
C SER A 177 17.66 -21.92 14.08
N PRO A 178 17.58 -23.10 14.73
CA PRO A 178 16.97 -24.28 14.13
C PRO A 178 15.42 -24.24 14.11
N LYS A 179 14.82 -23.20 14.74
CA LYS A 179 13.36 -23.07 14.89
C LYS A 179 12.75 -22.00 13.98
N LYS A 180 13.31 -21.83 12.79
CA LYS A 180 12.77 -20.86 11.83
C LYS A 180 11.46 -21.36 11.22
N VAL A 181 10.44 -20.50 11.19
CA VAL A 181 9.14 -20.79 10.61
C VAL A 181 8.61 -19.58 9.84
N GLY A 182 8.12 -19.83 8.63
CA GLY A 182 7.35 -18.87 7.86
C GLY A 182 5.88 -19.01 8.18
N ILE A 183 5.14 -17.90 8.32
CA ILE A 183 3.71 -17.93 8.66
C ILE A 183 2.96 -17.01 7.69
N TRP A 184 1.86 -17.53 7.13
CA TRP A 184 0.90 -16.72 6.39
C TRP A 184 -0.50 -17.35 6.42
N ASP A 185 -1.50 -16.54 6.76
CA ASP A 185 -2.93 -16.93 6.77
C ASP A 185 -3.21 -18.27 7.46
N GLY A 186 -2.60 -18.47 8.65
CA GLY A 186 -2.74 -19.68 9.45
C GLY A 186 -1.95 -20.90 8.97
N LYS A 187 -1.18 -20.76 7.86
CA LYS A 187 -0.27 -21.80 7.39
C LYS A 187 1.14 -21.56 7.89
N GLU A 188 1.83 -22.65 8.23
CA GLU A 188 3.24 -22.66 8.59
C GLU A 188 4.09 -23.28 7.49
N TYR A 189 5.27 -22.70 7.29
CA TYR A 189 6.26 -23.12 6.31
C TYR A 189 7.58 -23.41 7.04
N HIS A 190 8.17 -24.57 6.79
CA HIS A 190 9.35 -25.04 7.52
C HIS A 190 10.54 -25.28 6.60
N GLU A 191 11.75 -25.21 7.16
CA GLU A 191 12.96 -25.69 6.51
C GLU A 191 13.00 -27.23 6.46
N PRO A 192 13.80 -27.83 5.55
CA PRO A 192 14.64 -27.15 4.56
C PRO A 192 13.90 -26.66 3.32
N LEU A 193 12.71 -27.18 3.01
CA LEU A 193 11.97 -26.90 1.77
C LEU A 193 10.48 -26.70 2.06
N SER A 194 10.03 -25.46 2.09
CA SER A 194 8.64 -25.10 2.44
C SER A 194 7.57 -25.69 1.50
N HIS A 195 7.95 -26.06 0.29
CA HIS A 195 7.06 -26.61 -0.74
C HIS A 195 7.63 -27.89 -1.38
N GLY A 196 8.51 -28.61 -0.67
CA GLY A 196 9.10 -29.88 -1.13
C GLY A 196 10.09 -29.77 -2.29
N ARG A 197 10.39 -28.58 -2.78
CA ARG A 197 11.38 -28.30 -3.84
C ARG A 197 12.06 -26.95 -3.70
N VAL A 198 13.12 -26.76 -4.45
CA VAL A 198 13.77 -25.48 -4.68
C VAL A 198 13.12 -24.79 -5.89
N PHE A 199 12.88 -23.50 -5.80
CA PHE A 199 12.46 -22.64 -6.90
C PHE A 199 13.66 -21.87 -7.45
N SER A 200 13.70 -21.59 -8.75
CA SER A 200 14.72 -20.72 -9.33
C SER A 200 14.30 -19.25 -9.23
N LYS A 201 15.28 -18.34 -9.35
CA LYS A 201 14.99 -16.91 -9.43
C LYS A 201 14.18 -16.56 -10.67
N GLU A 202 14.47 -17.26 -11.77
CA GLU A 202 13.79 -17.10 -13.05
C GLU A 202 12.30 -17.42 -12.92
N GLU A 203 11.94 -18.54 -12.27
CA GLU A 203 10.54 -18.91 -11.98
C GLU A 203 9.83 -17.79 -11.19
N ILE A 204 10.46 -17.24 -10.14
CA ILE A 204 9.86 -16.16 -9.34
C ILE A 204 9.63 -14.90 -10.19
N TRP A 205 10.59 -14.53 -11.05
CA TRP A 205 10.44 -13.39 -11.97
C TRP A 205 9.35 -13.62 -13.03
N GLU A 206 9.25 -14.82 -13.60
CA GLU A 206 8.20 -15.18 -14.55
C GLU A 206 6.82 -15.12 -13.91
N ASN A 207 6.67 -15.65 -12.70
CA ASN A 207 5.41 -15.65 -11.96
C ASN A 207 4.98 -14.22 -11.60
N TYR A 208 5.91 -13.38 -11.15
CA TYR A 208 5.63 -11.96 -10.93
C TYR A 208 5.20 -11.26 -12.22
N THR A 209 5.92 -11.49 -13.32
CA THR A 209 5.61 -10.90 -14.61
C THR A 209 4.22 -11.31 -15.09
N HIS A 210 3.88 -12.59 -14.99
CA HIS A 210 2.55 -13.11 -15.32
C HIS A 210 1.45 -12.44 -14.50
N PHE A 211 1.66 -12.28 -13.20
CA PHE A 211 0.71 -11.62 -12.31
C PHE A 211 0.56 -10.14 -12.62
N ILE A 212 1.68 -9.39 -12.63
CA ILE A 212 1.60 -7.94 -12.70
C ILE A 212 1.07 -7.43 -14.03
N LYS A 213 1.36 -8.14 -15.13
CA LYS A 213 0.83 -7.79 -16.47
C LYS A 213 -0.70 -7.97 -16.57
N GLN A 214 -1.28 -8.81 -15.74
CA GLN A 214 -2.74 -9.00 -15.70
C GLN A 214 -3.45 -8.01 -14.77
N VAL A 215 -2.80 -7.61 -13.67
CA VAL A 215 -3.47 -6.79 -12.65
C VAL A 215 -3.23 -5.29 -12.82
N ALA A 216 -2.09 -4.88 -13.39
CA ALA A 216 -1.77 -3.48 -13.60
C ALA A 216 -2.83 -2.75 -14.46
N PRO A 217 -3.29 -3.28 -15.60
CA PRO A 217 -4.36 -2.63 -16.37
C PRO A 217 -5.65 -2.46 -15.57
N VAL A 218 -6.03 -3.47 -14.77
CA VAL A 218 -7.24 -3.38 -13.92
C VAL A 218 -7.08 -2.32 -12.83
N ALA A 219 -5.88 -2.16 -12.28
CA ALA A 219 -5.57 -1.11 -11.32
C ALA A 219 -5.66 0.28 -11.95
N GLU A 220 -5.19 0.45 -13.18
CA GLU A 220 -5.30 1.70 -13.95
C GLU A 220 -6.75 2.05 -14.27
N GLU A 221 -7.53 1.10 -14.80
CA GLU A 221 -8.95 1.27 -15.12
C GLU A 221 -9.80 1.70 -13.90
N ASN A 222 -9.43 1.23 -12.71
CA ASN A 222 -10.15 1.52 -11.47
C ASN A 222 -9.47 2.60 -10.62
N ASN A 223 -8.40 3.21 -11.11
CA ASN A 223 -7.60 4.23 -10.42
C ASN A 223 -7.11 3.80 -9.03
N VAL A 224 -6.76 2.53 -8.86
CA VAL A 224 -6.26 1.96 -7.60
C VAL A 224 -4.75 1.76 -7.69
N ARG A 225 -4.01 2.28 -6.74
CA ARG A 225 -2.56 2.09 -6.60
C ARG A 225 -2.26 0.81 -5.83
N ILE A 226 -1.37 -0.03 -6.35
CA ILE A 226 -0.88 -1.25 -5.70
C ILE A 226 0.52 -0.97 -5.16
N GLY A 227 0.65 -0.80 -3.85
CA GLY A 227 1.95 -0.67 -3.19
C GLY A 227 2.48 -2.04 -2.77
N ILE A 228 3.63 -2.45 -3.30
CA ILE A 228 4.19 -3.77 -3.03
C ILE A 228 5.12 -3.69 -1.81
N HIS A 229 4.87 -4.56 -0.82
CA HIS A 229 5.63 -4.69 0.41
C HIS A 229 6.92 -5.49 0.17
N PRO A 230 8.05 -5.14 0.83
CA PRO A 230 9.27 -5.94 0.73
C PRO A 230 9.12 -7.34 1.35
N ASP A 231 9.99 -8.25 0.92
CA ASP A 231 10.10 -9.62 1.48
C ASP A 231 10.54 -9.57 2.94
N ASP A 232 9.81 -10.22 3.83
CA ASP A 232 10.02 -10.15 5.28
C ASP A 232 10.41 -11.53 5.89
N PRO A 233 11.67 -11.67 6.34
CA PRO A 233 12.81 -10.79 6.13
C PRO A 233 13.38 -10.87 4.70
N PRO A 234 14.21 -9.90 4.26
CA PRO A 234 14.80 -9.88 2.92
C PRO A 234 16.04 -10.78 2.81
N GLU A 235 15.99 -11.97 3.40
CA GLU A 235 16.99 -13.01 3.23
C GLU A 235 16.89 -13.57 1.81
N PRO A 236 18.00 -13.71 1.07
CA PRO A 236 17.96 -14.08 -0.35
C PRO A 236 17.24 -15.37 -0.69
N VAL A 237 17.24 -16.35 0.19
CA VAL A 237 16.51 -17.61 0.04
C VAL A 237 16.04 -18.10 1.40
N LEU A 238 14.76 -18.44 1.52
CA LEU A 238 14.19 -19.06 2.71
C LEU A 238 13.46 -20.35 2.32
N ALA A 239 13.87 -21.46 2.90
CA ALA A 239 13.29 -22.79 2.70
C ALA A 239 13.00 -23.14 1.23
N GLY A 240 14.00 -22.92 0.35
CA GLY A 240 13.94 -23.22 -1.07
C GLY A 240 13.24 -22.17 -1.95
N VAL A 241 12.76 -21.06 -1.38
CA VAL A 241 12.09 -19.97 -2.11
C VAL A 241 13.00 -18.74 -2.18
N PRO A 242 13.41 -18.30 -3.39
CA PRO A 242 14.15 -17.06 -3.57
C PRO A 242 13.30 -15.82 -3.27
N ARG A 243 13.91 -14.84 -2.58
CA ARG A 243 13.34 -13.51 -2.30
C ARG A 243 14.08 -12.46 -3.12
N CYS A 244 14.11 -12.68 -4.43
CA CYS A 244 14.98 -11.93 -5.35
C CYS A 244 14.36 -10.67 -5.93
N ILE A 245 13.05 -10.44 -5.75
CA ILE A 245 12.34 -9.29 -6.32
C ILE A 245 12.29 -8.15 -5.32
N PHE A 246 11.65 -8.38 -4.17
CA PHE A 246 11.34 -7.32 -3.21
C PHE A 246 12.26 -7.34 -1.97
N GLY A 247 13.39 -8.05 -2.04
CA GLY A 247 14.42 -8.10 -1.01
C GLY A 247 15.50 -7.02 -1.14
N ASN A 248 15.60 -6.32 -2.28
CA ASN A 248 16.64 -5.32 -2.53
C ASN A 248 16.22 -4.25 -3.55
N PHE A 249 17.05 -3.21 -3.68
CA PHE A 249 16.79 -2.06 -4.54
C PHE A 249 16.69 -2.42 -6.03
N GLU A 250 17.62 -3.22 -6.56
CA GLU A 250 17.65 -3.60 -7.98
C GLU A 250 16.44 -4.44 -8.35
N GLY A 251 16.00 -5.32 -7.44
CA GLY A 251 14.78 -6.10 -7.60
C GLY A 251 13.55 -5.20 -7.72
N TYR A 252 13.38 -4.25 -6.82
CA TYR A 252 12.29 -3.27 -6.91
C TYR A 252 12.34 -2.47 -8.20
N LYS A 253 13.52 -1.97 -8.59
CA LYS A 253 13.69 -1.21 -9.84
C LYS A 253 13.21 -2.01 -11.05
N ARG A 254 13.72 -3.24 -11.21
CA ARG A 254 13.32 -4.14 -12.29
C ARG A 254 11.83 -4.49 -12.23
N ALA A 255 11.28 -4.71 -11.03
CA ALA A 255 9.85 -5.01 -10.88
C ALA A 255 8.95 -3.84 -11.35
N MET A 256 9.34 -2.59 -11.05
CA MET A 256 8.63 -1.40 -11.53
C MET A 256 8.75 -1.23 -13.04
N GLU A 257 9.92 -1.53 -13.64
CA GLU A 257 10.14 -1.53 -15.09
C GLU A 257 9.28 -2.59 -15.79
N ILE A 258 9.19 -3.81 -15.24
CA ILE A 258 8.31 -4.87 -15.75
C ILE A 258 6.84 -4.48 -15.66
N ALA A 259 6.40 -3.93 -14.54
CA ALA A 259 5.03 -3.48 -14.37
C ALA A 259 4.66 -2.40 -15.38
N ASN A 260 5.56 -1.43 -15.59
CA ASN A 260 5.41 -0.28 -16.48
C ASN A 260 4.03 0.37 -16.34
N SER A 261 3.64 0.67 -15.11
CA SER A 261 2.31 1.18 -14.75
C SER A 261 2.43 2.31 -13.74
N PRO A 262 1.68 3.41 -13.89
CA PRO A 262 1.63 4.47 -12.88
C PRO A 262 0.91 4.01 -11.60
N ASN A 263 0.15 2.92 -11.65
CA ASN A 263 -0.63 2.38 -10.55
C ASN A 263 0.06 1.22 -9.81
N VAL A 264 1.29 0.87 -10.19
CA VAL A 264 2.14 -0.10 -9.47
C VAL A 264 3.32 0.63 -8.85
N GLY A 265 3.52 0.44 -7.56
CA GLY A 265 4.55 1.12 -6.78
C GLY A 265 4.88 0.37 -5.49
N ILE A 266 5.22 1.09 -4.45
CA ILE A 266 5.88 0.57 -3.26
C ILE A 266 5.09 0.91 -1.99
N CYS A 267 4.92 -0.10 -1.14
CA CYS A 267 4.70 0.05 0.30
C CYS A 267 6.06 -0.17 0.97
N LEU A 268 6.78 0.88 1.27
CA LEU A 268 8.11 0.74 1.88
C LEU A 268 7.99 0.44 3.37
N CYS A 269 8.19 -0.82 3.75
CA CYS A 269 8.37 -1.19 5.14
C CYS A 269 9.81 -0.88 5.57
N CYS A 270 9.97 0.19 6.35
CA CYS A 270 11.28 0.56 6.87
C CYS A 270 11.85 -0.52 7.80
N GLY A 271 11.00 -1.18 8.60
CA GLY A 271 11.42 -2.28 9.45
C GLY A 271 12.04 -3.42 8.68
N THR A 272 11.35 -3.94 7.68
CA THR A 272 11.86 -5.01 6.81
C THR A 272 13.13 -4.57 6.06
N TRP A 273 13.17 -3.32 5.60
CA TRP A 273 14.37 -2.80 4.94
C TRP A 273 15.57 -2.73 5.89
N LEU A 274 15.33 -2.35 7.16
CA LEU A 274 16.32 -2.34 8.21
C LEU A 274 16.74 -3.75 8.68
N GLU A 275 15.86 -4.76 8.57
CA GLU A 275 16.22 -6.17 8.79
C GLU A 275 17.33 -6.64 7.84
N GLY A 276 17.22 -6.30 6.56
CA GLY A 276 18.28 -6.62 5.58
C GLY A 276 19.54 -5.78 5.78
N GLY A 277 19.37 -4.54 6.20
CA GLY A 277 20.41 -3.55 6.24
C GLY A 277 21.04 -3.31 4.87
N ARG A 278 21.92 -2.33 4.74
CA ARG A 278 22.55 -1.95 3.46
C ARG A 278 23.23 -3.11 2.73
N ARG A 279 23.70 -4.11 3.46
CA ARG A 279 24.38 -5.29 2.88
C ARG A 279 23.46 -6.11 1.97
N LEU A 280 22.19 -6.27 2.34
CA LEU A 280 21.24 -7.06 1.54
C LEU A 280 20.34 -6.18 0.68
N THR A 281 19.89 -5.05 1.21
CA THR A 281 18.97 -4.16 0.51
C THR A 281 19.64 -3.21 -0.49
N HIS A 282 20.98 -3.05 -0.41
CA HIS A 282 21.88 -2.19 -1.19
C HIS A 282 21.68 -0.69 -0.99
N LYS A 283 20.56 -0.26 -0.41
CA LYS A 283 20.26 1.14 -0.08
C LYS A 283 19.61 1.24 1.28
N ASP A 284 19.81 2.35 1.96
CA ASP A 284 19.10 2.69 3.18
C ASP A 284 17.66 3.19 2.85
N PRO A 285 16.71 3.16 3.81
CA PRO A 285 15.33 3.56 3.55
C PRO A 285 15.18 4.97 2.96
N GLU A 286 15.96 5.95 3.40
CA GLU A 286 15.93 7.32 2.88
C GLU A 286 16.45 7.42 1.44
N GLU A 287 17.37 6.54 1.01
CA GLU A 287 17.83 6.49 -0.37
C GLU A 287 16.73 5.91 -1.29
N MET A 288 15.97 4.90 -0.81
CA MET A 288 14.78 4.40 -1.48
C MET A 288 13.75 5.51 -1.68
N ILE A 289 13.48 6.29 -0.62
CA ILE A 289 12.53 7.39 -0.65
C ILE A 289 12.96 8.45 -1.68
N ARG A 290 14.23 8.85 -1.67
CA ARG A 290 14.75 9.85 -2.63
C ARG A 290 14.77 9.36 -4.07
N TYR A 291 14.99 8.06 -4.30
CA TYR A 291 15.05 7.50 -5.65
C TYR A 291 13.65 7.32 -6.26
N PHE A 292 12.74 6.68 -5.54
CA PHE A 292 11.42 6.34 -6.06
C PHE A 292 10.40 7.47 -5.90
N GLY A 293 10.58 8.35 -4.91
CA GLY A 293 9.73 9.51 -4.70
C GLY A 293 8.26 9.21 -4.42
N PRO A 294 7.42 10.25 -4.34
CA PRO A 294 5.98 10.12 -4.14
C PRO A 294 5.26 9.54 -5.36
N GLU A 295 5.91 9.46 -6.52
CA GLU A 295 5.36 8.86 -7.73
C GLU A 295 5.25 7.34 -7.61
N LYS A 296 6.08 6.70 -6.77
CA LYS A 296 6.13 5.24 -6.61
C LYS A 296 5.96 4.77 -5.18
N ILE A 297 6.31 5.57 -4.17
CA ILE A 297 6.11 5.21 -2.76
C ILE A 297 4.85 5.91 -2.25
N TRP A 298 3.86 5.13 -1.76
CA TRP A 298 2.57 5.69 -1.33
C TRP A 298 2.21 5.34 0.11
N LYS A 299 2.91 4.35 0.69
CA LYS A 299 2.74 3.95 2.08
C LYS A 299 4.08 3.61 2.68
N ILE A 300 4.30 4.11 3.88
CA ILE A 300 5.47 3.80 4.71
C ILE A 300 5.01 3.02 5.93
N HIS A 301 5.61 1.86 6.16
CA HIS A 301 5.58 1.17 7.44
C HIS A 301 6.74 1.66 8.30
N PHE A 302 6.41 2.39 9.35
CA PHE A 302 7.39 3.02 10.23
C PHE A 302 7.68 2.10 11.41
N ARG A 303 8.53 1.09 11.19
CA ARG A 303 8.90 0.03 12.12
C ARG A 303 10.42 -0.03 12.28
N LYS A 304 10.89 -0.53 13.43
CA LYS A 304 12.29 -0.53 13.80
C LYS A 304 12.75 -1.88 14.34
N VAL A 305 14.04 -2.18 14.17
CA VAL A 305 14.69 -3.41 14.64
C VAL A 305 16.02 -3.11 15.35
N SER A 306 16.49 -4.07 16.16
CA SER A 306 17.72 -3.95 16.97
C SER A 306 19.00 -3.86 16.15
N SER A 307 19.06 -4.58 15.05
CA SER A 307 20.23 -4.76 14.18
C SER A 307 19.79 -5.35 12.84
N PRO A 308 20.60 -5.27 11.78
CA PRO A 308 20.36 -6.03 10.57
C PRO A 308 20.69 -7.52 10.76
N LEU A 309 20.27 -8.36 9.79
CA LEU A 309 20.67 -9.76 9.68
C LEU A 309 22.20 -9.94 9.84
N PRO A 310 22.65 -11.02 10.51
CA PRO A 310 22.01 -12.36 10.62
C PRO A 310 20.99 -12.53 11.75
N LYS A 311 20.86 -11.59 12.68
CA LYS A 311 19.85 -11.66 13.74
C LYS A 311 19.30 -10.28 14.03
N PHE A 312 17.98 -10.17 14.10
CA PHE A 312 17.29 -8.96 14.58
C PHE A 312 16.17 -9.30 15.56
N VAL A 313 15.83 -8.31 16.37
CA VAL A 313 14.64 -8.30 17.23
C VAL A 313 13.86 -7.03 16.92
N GLU A 314 12.55 -7.10 16.79
CA GLU A 314 11.71 -5.91 16.67
C GLU A 314 11.78 -5.07 17.94
N THR A 315 11.82 -3.75 17.79
CA THR A 315 12.05 -2.85 18.91
C THR A 315 10.95 -1.80 19.05
N PHE A 316 10.90 -1.15 20.20
CA PHE A 316 10.16 0.10 20.34
C PHE A 316 10.72 1.18 19.42
N MET A 317 9.90 2.19 19.10
CA MET A 317 10.25 3.22 18.12
C MET A 317 11.44 4.09 18.51
N ASP A 318 11.68 4.26 19.81
CA ASP A 318 12.81 5.00 20.38
C ASP A 318 14.06 4.13 20.62
N ASN A 319 13.97 2.82 20.34
CA ASN A 319 15.06 1.85 20.49
C ASN A 319 15.49 1.26 19.12
N GLY A 320 16.61 0.52 19.07
CA GLY A 320 17.15 -0.07 17.84
C GLY A 320 18.22 0.81 17.16
N TYR A 321 18.84 0.28 16.11
CA TYR A 321 20.11 0.82 15.60
C TYR A 321 19.97 2.01 14.64
N TYR A 322 18.76 2.27 14.10
CA TYR A 322 18.59 3.27 13.03
C TYR A 322 17.93 4.54 13.53
N ASP A 323 18.36 5.68 13.02
CA ASP A 323 17.72 6.98 13.29
C ASP A 323 16.51 7.19 12.37
N MET A 324 15.31 6.95 12.88
CA MET A 324 14.06 7.10 12.14
C MET A 324 13.76 8.55 11.71
N TYR A 325 14.44 9.53 12.30
CA TYR A 325 14.31 10.93 11.88
C TYR A 325 14.82 11.15 10.45
N LYS A 326 15.83 10.41 9.99
CA LYS A 326 16.32 10.45 8.61
C LYS A 326 15.22 10.13 7.60
N ILE A 327 14.34 9.19 7.94
CA ILE A 327 13.19 8.81 7.11
C ILE A 327 12.20 9.98 6.99
N MET A 328 11.82 10.61 8.11
CA MET A 328 10.91 11.77 8.09
C MET A 328 11.49 12.94 7.31
N LYS A 329 12.81 13.19 7.40
CA LYS A 329 13.47 14.22 6.58
C LYS A 329 13.42 13.87 5.09
N ALA A 330 13.73 12.64 4.73
CA ALA A 330 13.67 12.20 3.33
C ALA A 330 12.25 12.34 2.75
N LEU A 331 11.21 11.96 3.50
CA LEU A 331 9.82 12.14 3.10
C LEU A 331 9.45 13.61 2.87
N ARG A 332 9.89 14.50 3.76
CA ARG A 332 9.75 15.96 3.58
C ARG A 332 10.44 16.44 2.32
N ASP A 333 11.70 16.04 2.13
CA ASP A 333 12.58 16.52 1.05
C ASP A 333 12.04 16.18 -0.34
N VAL A 334 11.31 15.05 -0.47
CA VAL A 334 10.66 14.63 -1.73
C VAL A 334 9.21 15.12 -1.86
N ASN A 335 8.73 15.97 -0.95
CA ASN A 335 7.32 16.40 -0.91
C ASN A 335 6.32 15.22 -0.86
N TYR A 336 6.61 14.22 -0.04
CA TYR A 336 5.79 13.03 0.10
C TYR A 336 4.36 13.35 0.48
N ASP A 337 3.39 12.77 -0.23
CA ASP A 337 1.95 12.99 -0.08
C ASP A 337 1.16 11.73 0.32
N GLY A 338 1.86 10.64 0.63
CA GLY A 338 1.26 9.38 1.07
C GLY A 338 1.10 9.27 2.59
N ILE A 339 0.85 8.05 3.06
CA ILE A 339 0.65 7.73 4.47
C ILE A 339 1.88 7.10 5.12
N VAL A 340 2.02 7.36 6.42
CA VAL A 340 2.98 6.71 7.32
C VAL A 340 2.19 6.04 8.45
N ILE A 341 2.36 4.73 8.62
CA ILE A 341 1.75 3.94 9.69
C ILE A 341 2.80 3.40 10.65
N LEU A 342 2.41 3.14 11.89
CA LEU A 342 3.29 2.48 12.87
C LEU A 342 3.73 1.08 12.43
N ASP A 343 2.95 0.37 11.62
CA ASP A 343 3.05 -1.05 11.33
C ASP A 343 2.79 -1.89 12.59
N HIS A 344 3.84 -2.24 13.34
CA HIS A 344 3.73 -2.82 14.69
C HIS A 344 4.98 -2.51 15.52
N THR A 345 4.86 -2.70 16.84
CA THR A 345 5.92 -2.53 17.85
C THR A 345 5.70 -3.54 18.99
N PRO A 346 6.68 -3.81 19.84
CA PRO A 346 6.42 -4.59 21.05
C PRO A 346 5.32 -3.96 21.90
N LYS A 347 4.50 -4.80 22.53
CA LYS A 347 3.32 -4.34 23.30
C LYS A 347 3.71 -3.41 24.45
N VAL A 348 2.95 -2.35 24.63
CA VAL A 348 2.98 -1.49 25.81
C VAL A 348 1.97 -2.04 26.82
N VAL A 349 2.24 -1.91 28.13
CA VAL A 349 1.29 -2.29 29.18
C VAL A 349 0.00 -1.46 29.03
N GLY A 350 -1.14 -2.12 29.08
CA GLY A 350 -2.46 -1.59 28.77
C GLY A 350 -3.14 -2.41 27.69
N ASP A 351 -4.02 -1.78 26.96
CA ASP A 351 -4.67 -2.37 25.80
C ASP A 351 -3.94 -1.99 24.49
N HIS A 352 -4.52 -2.38 23.36
CA HIS A 352 -3.96 -2.08 22.02
C HIS A 352 -3.90 -0.57 21.70
N TYR A 353 -4.61 0.29 22.43
CA TYR A 353 -4.54 1.74 22.26
C TYR A 353 -3.21 2.31 22.74
N ALA A 354 -2.62 1.73 23.80
CA ALA A 354 -1.39 2.24 24.38
C ALA A 354 -0.22 2.19 23.38
N GLU A 355 -0.04 1.08 22.66
CA GLU A 355 1.02 0.94 21.66
C GLU A 355 0.76 1.84 20.45
N GLN A 356 -0.50 1.97 20.01
CA GLN A 356 -0.86 2.88 18.92
C GLN A 356 -0.63 4.35 19.29
N ALA A 357 -1.05 4.76 20.49
CA ALA A 357 -0.84 6.13 20.98
C ALA A 357 0.66 6.47 21.06
N TYR A 358 1.46 5.56 21.62
CA TYR A 358 2.91 5.71 21.71
C TYR A 358 3.55 5.88 20.31
N GLY A 359 3.29 4.97 19.39
CA GLY A 359 3.87 5.02 18.06
C GLY A 359 3.39 6.20 17.24
N PHE A 360 2.10 6.53 17.32
CA PHE A 360 1.52 7.67 16.62
C PHE A 360 2.10 9.01 17.13
N ALA A 361 2.23 9.17 18.44
CA ALA A 361 2.83 10.35 19.04
C ALA A 361 4.31 10.51 18.64
N TYR A 362 5.08 9.42 18.63
CA TYR A 362 6.47 9.41 18.19
C TYR A 362 6.61 9.84 16.72
N MET A 363 5.82 9.25 15.82
CA MET A 363 5.79 9.65 14.41
C MET A 363 5.41 11.12 14.23
N LYS A 364 4.42 11.60 15.00
CA LYS A 364 3.93 12.99 14.96
C LYS A 364 5.02 13.97 15.38
N ALA A 365 5.76 13.66 16.44
CA ALA A 365 6.87 14.48 16.91
C ALA A 365 7.99 14.59 15.85
N LEU A 366 8.39 13.47 15.25
CA LEU A 366 9.43 13.45 14.21
C LEU A 366 8.99 14.18 12.93
N ARG A 367 7.73 13.97 12.48
CA ARG A 367 7.17 14.70 11.33
C ARG A 367 7.17 16.22 11.57
N ASN A 368 6.64 16.65 12.72
CA ASN A 368 6.52 18.06 13.04
C ASN A 368 7.89 18.73 13.14
N ARG A 369 8.88 18.06 13.72
CA ARG A 369 10.27 18.51 13.76
C ARG A 369 10.83 18.65 12.33
N ALA A 370 10.67 17.63 11.48
CA ALA A 370 11.18 17.68 10.11
C ALA A 370 10.57 18.84 9.30
N LEU A 371 9.27 19.10 9.47
CA LEU A 371 8.58 20.21 8.80
C LEU A 371 9.00 21.58 9.35
N ALA A 372 9.29 21.70 10.65
CA ALA A 372 9.75 22.97 11.25
C ALA A 372 11.17 23.33 10.78
N GLU A 373 12.08 22.35 10.71
CA GLU A 373 13.46 22.57 10.22
C GLU A 373 13.53 23.05 8.75
N ALA A 374 12.52 22.75 7.93
CA ALA A 374 12.47 23.24 6.54
C ALA A 374 12.03 24.70 6.41
N LYS A 375 11.51 25.30 7.48
CA LYS A 375 11.05 26.69 7.51
C LYS A 375 12.07 27.64 8.15
N ALA A 376 13.09 27.07 8.79
CA ALA A 376 14.21 27.76 9.40
C ALA A 376 15.37 27.94 8.40
#